data_2183f8c6b6f64b504a956e973e6c41b4
#
_entry.id   2183f8c6b6f64b504a956e973e6c41b4
#
_cell.length_a   1.000
_cell.length_b   1.000
_cell.length_c   1.000
_cell.angle_alpha   90.00
_cell.angle_beta   90.00
_cell.angle_gamma   90.00
#
_symmetry.space_group_name_H-M   'P 1'
#
loop_
_entity.id
_entity.type
_entity.pdbx_description
1 polymer ?
#
loop_
_entity_poly.entity_id
_entity_poly.type
_entity_poly.pdbx_seq_one_letter_code
_entity_poly.pdbx_strand_id
1 'polypeptide(L)' 'MIGKGGDNLAVKIIELMGTSSESWPKAVEEAVSKAGESLRNIHAVDVISLKAKVANGKISEYRADVKIAFVIE' A
#
# COMPACT_ATOMS: atom_id res chain seq x y z
N MET A 1 3.78 -8.28 22.66
CA MET A 1 3.40 -8.63 22.83
C MET A 1 3.30 -8.68 22.99
N ILE A 2 3.15 -8.30 22.83
CA ILE A 2 2.85 -8.42 23.12
C ILE A 2 2.81 -8.77 23.68
N GLY A 3 2.88 -8.70 24.02
CA GLY A 3 2.72 -9.16 24.72
C GLY A 3 2.64 -9.33 25.33
N LYS A 4 3.02 -9.20 25.73
CA LYS A 4 2.63 -9.50 26.57
C LYS A 4 1.53 -9.62 26.70
N GLY A 5 1.37 -9.95 27.23
CA GLY A 5 0.05 -10.20 27.11
C GLY A 5 -0.47 -9.63 25.93
N GLY A 6 0.28 -9.34 25.28
CA GLY A 6 0.00 -8.52 24.25
C GLY A 6 -0.73 -9.04 23.05
N ASP A 7 -1.86 -9.63 23.31
CA ASP A 7 -2.72 -10.02 22.19
C ASP A 7 -3.53 -8.85 21.66
N ASN A 8 -3.56 -7.74 22.38
CA ASN A 8 -4.35 -6.59 22.00
C ASN A 8 -3.50 -5.58 21.29
N LEU A 9 -3.79 -5.36 20.00
CA LEU A 9 -3.05 -4.42 19.17
C LEU A 9 -3.99 -3.35 18.65
N ALA A 10 -3.44 -2.16 18.46
CA ALA A 10 -4.13 -1.11 17.73
C ALA A 10 -3.49 -1.03 16.36
N VAL A 11 -4.31 -1.06 15.33
CA VAL A 11 -3.85 -1.00 13.95
C VAL A 11 -4.46 0.22 13.29
N LYS A 12 -3.62 0.99 12.63
CA LYS A 12 -4.10 2.14 11.87
C LYS A 12 -4.02 1.81 10.40
N ILE A 13 -4.98 2.31 9.65
CA ILE A 13 -5.03 2.05 8.21
C ILE A 13 -5.01 3.39 7.49
N ILE A 14 -4.16 3.50 6.49
CA ILE A 14 -4.12 4.65 5.60
C ILE A 14 -4.36 4.17 4.18
N GLU A 15 -4.91 5.04 3.37
CA GLU A 15 -5.16 4.73 1.96
C GLU A 15 -4.29 5.62 1.09
N LEU A 16 -3.67 5.02 0.07
CA LEU A 16 -2.86 5.76 -0.87
C LEU A 16 -2.85 5.05 -2.21
N MET A 17 -2.37 5.74 -3.23
CA MET A 17 -2.28 5.21 -4.58
C MET A 17 -0.83 5.13 -4.98
N GLY A 18 -0.40 3.94 -5.41
CA GLY A 18 0.90 3.75 -6.02
C GLY A 18 0.77 3.79 -7.52
N THR A 19 1.82 4.20 -8.21
CA THR A 19 1.83 4.24 -9.66
C THR A 19 3.10 3.59 -10.19
N SER A 20 3.02 3.09 -11.42
CA SER A 20 4.17 2.50 -12.09
C SER A 20 3.94 2.57 -13.60
N SER A 21 5.01 2.79 -14.34
CA SER A 21 4.94 2.71 -15.79
C SER A 21 5.06 1.26 -16.29
N GLU A 22 5.30 0.30 -15.37
CA GLU A 22 5.63 -1.07 -15.75
C GLU A 22 4.50 -2.07 -15.51
N SER A 23 3.88 -2.05 -14.32
CA SER A 23 2.90 -3.07 -13.97
C SER A 23 2.13 -2.69 -12.73
N TRP A 24 0.99 -3.37 -12.50
CA TRP A 24 0.23 -3.21 -11.27
C TRP A 24 0.98 -3.70 -10.03
N PRO A 25 1.66 -4.87 -10.06
CA PRO A 25 2.46 -5.27 -8.90
C PRO A 25 3.50 -4.22 -8.53
N LYS A 26 4.14 -3.60 -9.51
CA LYS A 26 5.10 -2.54 -9.24
C LYS A 26 4.42 -1.32 -8.62
N ALA A 27 3.21 -1.01 -9.05
CA ALA A 27 2.45 0.10 -8.47
C ALA A 27 2.15 -0.16 -6.98
N VAL A 28 1.78 -1.39 -6.64
CA VAL A 28 1.54 -1.76 -5.25
C VAL A 28 2.84 -1.65 -4.44
N GLU A 29 3.93 -2.17 -5.00
CA GLU A 29 5.23 -2.10 -4.33
C GLU A 29 5.66 -0.66 -4.09
N GLU A 30 5.38 0.22 -5.04
CA GLU A 30 5.72 1.62 -4.88
C GLU A 30 4.96 2.25 -3.73
N ALA A 31 3.67 1.94 -3.60
CA ALA A 31 2.86 2.45 -2.49
C ALA A 31 3.42 1.98 -1.15
N VAL A 32 3.74 0.69 -1.04
CA VAL A 32 4.30 0.13 0.20
C VAL A 32 5.64 0.76 0.52
N SER A 33 6.48 0.93 -0.50
CA SER A 33 7.80 1.52 -0.34
C SER A 33 7.71 2.95 0.18
N LYS A 34 6.82 3.76 -0.41
CA LYS A 34 6.66 5.15 0.00
C LYS A 34 6.09 5.24 1.42
N ALA A 35 5.14 4.39 1.76
CA ALA A 35 4.61 4.35 3.11
C ALA A 35 5.71 3.98 4.11
N GLY A 36 6.57 3.04 3.72
CA GLY A 36 7.66 2.59 4.57
C GLY A 36 8.71 3.64 4.86
N GLU A 37 8.76 4.71 4.08
CA GLU A 37 9.70 5.81 4.33
C GLU A 37 9.34 6.59 5.60
N SER A 38 8.06 6.60 5.98
CA SER A 38 7.63 7.37 7.15
C SER A 38 6.95 6.54 8.23
N LEU A 39 6.52 5.33 7.92
CA LEU A 39 5.77 4.51 8.86
C LEU A 39 6.59 3.30 9.29
N ARG A 40 6.36 2.88 10.53
CA ARG A 40 6.98 1.66 11.05
C ARG A 40 5.91 0.60 11.26
N ASN A 41 6.35 -0.64 11.33
CA ASN A 41 5.49 -1.76 11.68
C ASN A 41 4.35 -1.97 10.69
N ILE A 42 4.62 -1.71 9.41
CA ILE A 42 3.68 -2.05 8.35
C ILE A 42 3.61 -3.57 8.27
N HIS A 43 2.41 -4.12 8.32
CA HIS A 43 2.29 -5.57 8.27
C HIS A 43 1.33 -6.07 7.19
N ALA A 44 0.55 -5.20 6.58
CA ALA A 44 -0.39 -5.68 5.56
C ALA A 44 -0.69 -4.59 4.54
N VAL A 45 -0.97 -5.01 3.33
CA VAL A 45 -1.47 -4.14 2.29
C VAL A 45 -2.71 -4.80 1.70
N ASP A 46 -3.76 -4.01 1.53
CA ASP A 46 -5.02 -4.46 0.96
C ASP A 46 -5.19 -3.71 -0.36
N VAL A 47 -5.22 -4.45 -1.46
CA VAL A 47 -5.36 -3.83 -2.78
C VAL A 47 -6.85 -3.60 -3.03
N ILE A 48 -7.23 -2.33 -3.09
CA ILE A 48 -8.64 -1.95 -3.20
C ILE A 48 -9.07 -1.96 -4.65
N SER A 49 -8.28 -1.37 -5.53
CA SER A 49 -8.62 -1.34 -6.95
C SER A 49 -7.37 -1.13 -7.78
N LEU A 50 -7.45 -1.61 -9.02
CA LEU A 50 -6.39 -1.45 -10.00
C LEU A 50 -6.96 -0.60 -11.12
N LYS A 51 -6.20 0.40 -11.54
CA LYS A 51 -6.60 1.35 -12.56
C LYS A 51 -5.44 1.57 -13.51
N ALA A 52 -5.75 2.15 -14.65
CA ALA A 52 -4.69 2.49 -15.59
C ALA A 52 -5.04 3.78 -16.30
N LYS A 53 -4.02 4.54 -16.59
CA LYS A 53 -4.14 5.72 -17.44
C LYS A 53 -3.83 5.29 -18.87
N VAL A 54 -4.63 5.78 -19.81
CA VAL A 54 -4.48 5.41 -21.21
C VAL A 54 -4.12 6.65 -22.01
N ALA A 55 -3.14 6.51 -22.88
CA ALA A 55 -2.73 7.57 -23.80
C ALA A 55 -2.49 6.93 -25.16
N ASN A 56 -3.09 7.50 -26.19
CA ASN A 56 -2.91 7.04 -27.58
C ASN A 56 -3.24 5.55 -27.73
N GLY A 57 -4.30 5.09 -27.05
CA GLY A 57 -4.75 3.70 -27.15
C GLY A 57 -3.90 2.69 -26.39
N LYS A 58 -2.96 3.15 -25.59
CA LYS A 58 -2.09 2.27 -24.82
C LYS A 58 -2.07 2.67 -23.35
N ILE A 59 -1.86 1.68 -22.50
CA ILE A 59 -1.68 1.97 -21.07
C ILE A 59 -0.38 2.71 -20.89
N SER A 60 -0.45 3.90 -20.30
CA SER A 60 0.71 4.74 -20.04
C SER A 60 1.14 4.68 -18.59
N GLU A 61 0.22 4.32 -17.68
CA GLU A 61 0.53 4.31 -16.26
C GLU A 61 -0.40 3.32 -15.56
N TYR A 62 0.17 2.45 -14.73
CA TYR A 62 -0.59 1.54 -13.89
C TYR A 62 -0.77 2.17 -12.52
N ARG A 63 -1.96 2.07 -11.95
CA ARG A 63 -2.28 2.65 -10.66
C ARG A 63 -2.91 1.60 -9.76
N ALA A 64 -2.49 1.59 -8.50
CA ALA A 64 -3.05 0.68 -7.51
C ALA A 64 -3.49 1.50 -6.30
N ASP A 65 -4.78 1.41 -5.99
CA ASP A 65 -5.32 2.05 -4.81
C ASP A 65 -5.24 1.03 -3.68
N VAL A 66 -4.51 1.34 -2.62
CA VAL A 66 -4.24 0.37 -1.57
C VAL A 66 -4.49 0.96 -0.19
N LYS A 67 -4.81 0.08 0.75
CA LYS A 67 -4.85 0.42 2.17
C LYS A 67 -3.68 -0.27 2.85
N ILE A 68 -2.92 0.50 3.61
CA ILE A 68 -1.77 0.01 4.34
C ILE A 68 -2.12 -0.06 5.82
N ALA A 69 -1.90 -1.21 6.42
CA ALA A 69 -2.16 -1.43 7.83
C ALA A 69 -0.85 -1.47 8.59
N PHE A 70 -0.76 -0.69 9.66
CA PHE A 70 0.44 -0.69 10.50
C PHE A 70 0.05 -0.63 11.97
N VAL A 71 0.89 -1.24 12.78
CA VAL A 71 0.64 -1.34 14.23
C VAL A 71 1.05 -0.05 14.91
N ILE A 72 0.18 0.46 15.76
CA ILE A 72 0.48 1.63 16.58
C ILE A 72 1.10 1.13 17.88
N GLU A 73 2.25 1.69 18.22
CA GLU A 73 2.94 1.35 19.45
C GLU A 73 2.62 2.32 20.56
#